data_19c36001ee0228025eaa46aba548accd
#
_entry.id   19c36001ee0228025eaa46aba548accd
#
_cell.length_a   1.000
_cell.length_b   1.000
_cell.length_c   1.000
_cell.angle_alpha   90.00
_cell.angle_beta   90.00
_cell.angle_gamma   90.00
#
_symmetry.space_group_name_H-M   'P 1'
#
loop_
_entity.id
_entity.type
_entity.pdbx_description
1 polymer ?
#
loop_
_entity_poly.entity_id
_entity_poly.type
_entity_poly.pdbx_seq_one_letter_code
_entity_poly.pdbx_strand_id
1 'polypeptide(L)'
;MINPKGLLKFLPTIGILVFIGIYIYASQLYPGGSIVDINSIGFDWRNNHWCNLMRESGLNGIQNQARPVAIVGISILCFSMIIFFIQFANYFEKSRPWNTTIKISGGLAMLSATFIFTKYHDIMTTILSICGTIVIIGMIRALHNNQLTFFKVMGIFCILIIGLNNFFYYNEDLIQYSPLIQKIAFFLILSWTIGLNFIINRKNVPQRA
;
A
#
# COMPACT_ATOMS: atom_id res chain seq x y z
N MET A 1 -7.31 27.73 15.79
CA MET A 1 -8.31 26.69 15.48
C MET A 1 -7.92 25.98 14.20
N ILE A 2 -7.73 24.65 14.24
CA ILE A 2 -7.44 23.82 13.06
C ILE A 2 -8.71 23.80 12.21
N ASN A 3 -8.62 24.26 10.97
CA ASN A 3 -9.75 24.26 10.04
C ASN A 3 -10.08 22.78 9.68
N PRO A 4 -11.26 22.24 10.07
CA PRO A 4 -11.59 20.82 9.85
C PRO A 4 -11.60 20.45 8.36
N LYS A 5 -11.94 21.40 7.46
CA LYS A 5 -11.84 21.19 6.00
C LYS A 5 -10.38 21.06 5.53
N GLY A 6 -9.41 21.64 6.25
CA GLY A 6 -7.99 21.47 5.98
C GLY A 6 -7.49 20.09 6.39
N LEU A 7 -7.96 19.55 7.51
CA LEU A 7 -7.54 18.24 8.02
C LEU A 7 -8.00 17.09 7.11
N LEU A 8 -9.22 17.16 6.56
CA LEU A 8 -9.78 16.18 5.63
C LEU A 8 -8.93 15.99 4.37
N LYS A 9 -8.20 17.02 3.95
CA LYS A 9 -7.29 16.93 2.80
C LYS A 9 -6.09 16.02 3.06
N PHE A 10 -5.63 15.96 4.31
CA PHE A 10 -4.49 15.12 4.73
C PHE A 10 -4.92 13.75 5.24
N LEU A 11 -6.20 13.39 5.11
CA LEU A 11 -6.72 12.10 5.56
C LEU A 11 -5.94 10.90 4.98
N PRO A 12 -5.48 10.90 3.71
CA PRO A 12 -4.60 9.84 3.21
C PRO A 12 -3.31 9.69 4.01
N THR A 13 -2.61 10.79 4.27
CA THR A 13 -1.37 10.79 5.07
C THR A 13 -1.62 10.33 6.50
N ILE A 14 -2.68 10.83 7.14
CA ILE A 14 -3.05 10.44 8.51
C ILE A 14 -3.36 8.95 8.56
N GLY A 15 -4.15 8.43 7.62
CA GLY A 15 -4.49 7.02 7.57
C GLY A 15 -3.28 6.11 7.35
N ILE A 16 -2.30 6.52 6.53
CA ILE A 16 -1.04 5.80 6.37
C ILE A 16 -0.27 5.74 7.70
N LEU A 17 -0.16 6.87 8.42
CA LEU A 17 0.56 6.90 9.71
C LEU A 17 -0.17 6.05 10.78
N VAL A 18 -1.50 6.10 10.83
CA VAL A 18 -2.31 5.26 11.71
C VAL A 18 -2.13 3.78 11.37
N PHE A 19 -2.16 3.41 10.09
CA PHE A 19 -1.88 2.06 9.64
C PHE A 19 -0.52 1.56 10.12
N ILE A 20 0.54 2.35 9.95
CA ILE A 20 1.90 1.98 10.40
C ILE A 20 1.91 1.73 11.91
N GLY A 21 1.31 2.63 12.70
CA GLY A 21 1.20 2.46 14.15
C GLY A 21 0.45 1.19 14.55
N ILE A 22 -0.68 0.91 13.89
CA ILE A 22 -1.47 -0.32 14.13
C ILE A 22 -0.67 -1.57 13.77
N TYR A 23 0.11 -1.57 12.68
CA TYR A 23 0.88 -2.73 12.27
C TYR A 23 2.10 -2.98 13.16
N ILE A 24 2.73 -1.92 13.69
CA ILE A 24 3.75 -2.05 14.72
C ILE A 24 3.15 -2.67 16.00
N TYR A 25 1.97 -2.23 16.42
CA TYR A 25 1.29 -2.82 17.58
C TYR A 25 0.87 -4.27 17.31
N ALA A 26 0.27 -4.55 16.15
CA ALA A 26 -0.13 -5.91 15.77
C ALA A 26 1.06 -6.89 15.74
N SER A 27 2.25 -6.42 15.32
CA SER A 27 3.44 -7.26 15.31
C SER A 27 3.86 -7.77 16.70
N GLN A 28 3.53 -7.02 17.74
CA GLN A 28 3.81 -7.44 19.12
C GLN A 28 2.85 -8.54 19.61
N LEU A 29 1.68 -8.68 18.96
CA LEU A 29 0.67 -9.69 19.30
C LEU A 29 0.83 -10.98 18.44
N TYR A 30 1.77 -11.00 17.49
CA TYR A 30 1.97 -12.14 16.60
C TYR A 30 2.61 -13.30 17.37
N PRO A 31 2.06 -14.54 17.29
CA PRO A 31 2.51 -15.64 18.14
C PRO A 31 3.88 -16.20 17.76
N GLY A 32 4.27 -16.13 16.50
CA GLY A 32 5.56 -16.61 16.02
C GLY A 32 5.50 -17.47 14.76
N GLY A 33 6.66 -17.99 14.43
CA GLY A 33 6.93 -18.67 13.17
C GLY A 33 7.25 -17.69 12.05
N SER A 34 8.27 -18.02 11.25
CA SER A 34 8.65 -17.27 10.06
C SER A 34 8.91 -18.22 8.89
N ILE A 35 9.09 -17.70 7.69
CA ILE A 35 9.44 -18.50 6.49
C ILE A 35 10.73 -19.30 6.68
N VAL A 36 11.67 -18.74 7.46
CA VAL A 36 13.00 -19.35 7.65
C VAL A 36 13.04 -20.22 8.90
N ASP A 37 12.29 -19.87 9.95
CA ASP A 37 12.24 -20.60 11.21
C ASP A 37 10.82 -20.66 11.77
N ILE A 38 10.21 -21.84 11.68
CA ILE A 38 8.85 -22.10 12.16
C ILE A 38 8.72 -22.01 13.68
N ASN A 39 9.82 -22.15 14.42
CA ASN A 39 9.87 -22.10 15.88
C ASN A 39 10.21 -20.70 16.42
N SER A 40 10.41 -19.70 15.55
CA SER A 40 10.70 -18.34 15.98
C SER A 40 9.56 -17.80 16.84
N ILE A 41 9.89 -16.99 17.87
CA ILE A 41 8.92 -16.38 18.78
C ILE A 41 8.62 -14.95 18.32
N GLY A 42 7.34 -14.60 18.24
CA GLY A 42 6.90 -13.26 17.85
C GLY A 42 7.08 -13.00 16.35
N PHE A 43 6.96 -11.73 15.97
CA PHE A 43 7.04 -11.31 14.57
C PHE A 43 8.49 -11.04 14.16
N ASP A 44 9.00 -11.86 13.26
CA ASP A 44 10.33 -11.65 12.66
C ASP A 44 10.23 -10.59 11.54
N TRP A 45 10.72 -9.38 11.83
CA TRP A 45 10.66 -8.26 10.89
C TRP A 45 11.40 -8.49 9.57
N ARG A 46 12.34 -9.43 9.53
CA ARG A 46 13.07 -9.77 8.31
C ARG A 46 12.34 -10.84 7.51
N ASN A 47 11.83 -11.87 8.19
CA ASN A 47 11.42 -13.12 7.57
C ASN A 47 9.89 -13.37 7.61
N ASN A 48 9.08 -12.47 8.22
CA ASN A 48 7.63 -12.51 8.11
C ASN A 48 7.11 -11.48 7.11
N HIS A 49 6.15 -11.86 6.28
CA HIS A 49 5.36 -10.91 5.51
C HIS A 49 4.40 -10.14 6.42
N TRP A 50 4.07 -8.91 6.07
CA TRP A 50 3.04 -8.17 6.79
C TRP A 50 1.65 -8.81 6.70
N CYS A 51 1.34 -9.52 5.61
CA CYS A 51 0.09 -10.28 5.51
C CYS A 51 0.00 -11.45 6.51
N ASN A 52 1.12 -11.94 7.07
CA ASN A 52 1.10 -12.97 8.11
C ASN A 52 0.35 -12.50 9.37
N LEU A 53 0.36 -11.19 9.65
CA LEU A 53 -0.40 -10.60 10.76
C LEU A 53 -1.91 -10.80 10.63
N MET A 54 -2.42 -11.05 9.42
CA MET A 54 -3.85 -11.25 9.15
C MET A 54 -4.26 -12.72 9.05
N ARG A 55 -3.33 -13.68 9.17
CA ARG A 55 -3.62 -15.12 9.14
C ARG A 55 -4.39 -15.54 10.40
N GLU A 56 -5.10 -16.66 10.32
CA GLU A 56 -5.81 -17.25 11.50
C GLU A 56 -4.86 -17.75 12.56
N SER A 57 -3.73 -18.33 12.14
CA SER A 57 -2.65 -18.77 13.01
C SER A 57 -1.31 -18.20 12.54
N GLY A 58 -0.38 -18.05 13.46
CA GLY A 58 1.03 -17.84 13.13
C GLY A 58 1.58 -18.99 12.27
N LEU A 59 2.74 -18.82 11.71
CA LEU A 59 3.39 -19.90 10.95
C LEU A 59 3.79 -21.09 11.87
N ASN A 60 3.90 -20.84 13.18
CA ASN A 60 4.08 -21.86 14.22
C ASN A 60 2.78 -22.61 14.61
N GLY A 61 1.65 -22.37 13.95
CA GLY A 61 0.36 -23.01 14.20
C GLY A 61 -0.44 -22.45 15.39
N ILE A 62 0.10 -21.53 16.19
CA ILE A 62 -0.57 -20.94 17.34
C ILE A 62 -1.57 -19.88 16.86
N GLN A 63 -2.75 -19.77 17.51
CA GLN A 63 -3.78 -18.78 17.19
C GLN A 63 -3.22 -17.37 17.19
N ASN A 64 -3.51 -16.61 16.14
CA ASN A 64 -2.93 -15.29 15.90
C ASN A 64 -3.79 -14.17 16.50
N GLN A 65 -3.37 -13.62 17.61
CA GLN A 65 -4.00 -12.50 18.31
C GLN A 65 -3.85 -11.17 17.53
N ALA A 66 -2.86 -11.05 16.63
CA ALA A 66 -2.65 -9.87 15.81
C ALA A 66 -3.73 -9.68 14.73
N ARG A 67 -4.40 -10.76 14.32
CA ARG A 67 -5.33 -10.77 13.16
C ARG A 67 -6.39 -9.67 13.20
N PRO A 68 -7.24 -9.53 14.24
CA PRO A 68 -8.28 -8.51 14.25
C PRO A 68 -7.71 -7.09 14.16
N VAL A 69 -6.58 -6.84 14.83
CA VAL A 69 -5.90 -5.54 14.82
C VAL A 69 -5.34 -5.23 13.43
N ALA A 70 -4.68 -6.20 12.80
CA ALA A 70 -4.11 -6.03 11.46
C ALA A 70 -5.20 -5.81 10.39
N ILE A 71 -6.36 -6.50 10.49
CA ILE A 71 -7.50 -6.30 9.59
C ILE A 71 -8.04 -4.87 9.70
N VAL A 72 -8.16 -4.32 10.91
CA VAL A 72 -8.53 -2.91 11.11
C VAL A 72 -7.51 -1.98 10.46
N GLY A 73 -6.22 -2.25 10.67
CA GLY A 73 -5.14 -1.44 10.10
C GLY A 73 -5.18 -1.40 8.57
N ILE A 74 -5.27 -2.56 7.89
CA ILE A 74 -5.33 -2.61 6.43
C ILE A 74 -6.60 -1.94 5.90
N SER A 75 -7.73 -2.06 6.58
CA SER A 75 -8.97 -1.42 6.18
C SER A 75 -8.87 0.11 6.22
N ILE A 76 -8.22 0.66 7.26
CA ILE A 76 -7.93 2.10 7.36
C ILE A 76 -7.01 2.55 6.21
N LEU A 77 -5.95 1.78 5.92
CA LEU A 77 -5.06 2.07 4.80
C LEU A 77 -5.82 2.07 3.48
N CYS A 78 -6.60 1.02 3.19
CA CYS A 78 -7.34 0.90 1.94
C CYS A 78 -8.33 2.05 1.74
N PHE A 79 -9.08 2.41 2.78
CA PHE A 79 -9.99 3.55 2.72
C PHE A 79 -9.23 4.87 2.45
N SER A 80 -8.12 5.09 3.13
CA SER A 80 -7.28 6.27 2.95
C SER A 80 -6.69 6.34 1.54
N MET A 81 -6.27 5.22 0.98
CA MET A 81 -5.74 5.14 -0.39
C MET A 81 -6.82 5.40 -1.45
N ILE A 82 -8.06 4.94 -1.25
CA ILE A 82 -9.19 5.28 -2.16
C ILE A 82 -9.36 6.80 -2.22
N ILE A 83 -9.37 7.47 -1.06
CA ILE A 83 -9.47 8.94 -1.00
C ILE A 83 -8.28 9.59 -1.72
N PHE A 84 -7.07 9.07 -1.52
CA PHE A 84 -5.88 9.56 -2.21
C PHE A 84 -6.01 9.45 -3.73
N PHE A 85 -6.43 8.32 -4.28
CA PHE A 85 -6.59 8.15 -5.73
C PHE A 85 -7.62 9.11 -6.31
N ILE A 86 -8.72 9.35 -5.59
CA ILE A 86 -9.73 10.35 -5.98
C ILE A 86 -9.12 11.76 -5.99
N GLN A 87 -8.41 12.15 -4.92
CA GLN A 87 -7.75 13.47 -4.82
C GLN A 87 -6.70 13.63 -5.90
N PHE A 88 -5.84 12.62 -6.11
CA PHE A 88 -4.78 12.62 -7.12
C PHE A 88 -5.35 12.80 -8.52
N ALA A 89 -6.32 11.96 -8.90
CA ALA A 89 -6.92 12.02 -10.23
C ALA A 89 -7.59 13.37 -10.49
N ASN A 90 -8.32 13.92 -9.51
CA ASN A 90 -8.98 15.22 -9.66
C ASN A 90 -7.99 16.39 -9.78
N TYR A 91 -6.80 16.26 -9.17
CA TYR A 91 -5.82 17.34 -9.13
C TYR A 91 -4.88 17.32 -10.35
N PHE A 92 -4.37 16.14 -10.72
CA PHE A 92 -3.31 16.02 -11.72
C PHE A 92 -3.78 15.56 -13.10
N GLU A 93 -4.92 14.86 -13.21
CA GLU A 93 -5.31 14.24 -14.49
C GLU A 93 -6.49 14.97 -15.14
N LYS A 94 -6.19 15.63 -16.26
CA LYS A 94 -7.17 16.39 -17.06
C LYS A 94 -7.96 15.50 -18.04
N SER A 95 -7.39 14.36 -18.45
CA SER A 95 -8.04 13.43 -19.39
C SER A 95 -9.15 12.65 -18.66
N ARG A 96 -10.39 12.80 -19.07
CA ARG A 96 -11.55 12.06 -18.48
C ARG A 96 -11.33 10.55 -18.41
N PRO A 97 -10.91 9.86 -19.49
CA PRO A 97 -10.68 8.41 -19.42
C PRO A 97 -9.67 8.04 -18.36
N TRP A 98 -8.49 8.69 -18.34
CA TRP A 98 -7.44 8.39 -17.36
C TRP A 98 -7.83 8.76 -15.92
N ASN A 99 -8.55 9.87 -15.72
CA ASN A 99 -9.07 10.25 -14.42
C ASN A 99 -10.00 9.15 -13.86
N THR A 100 -10.92 8.66 -14.70
CA THR A 100 -11.83 7.56 -14.34
C THR A 100 -11.07 6.26 -14.12
N THR A 101 -10.10 5.93 -14.97
CA THR A 101 -9.27 4.72 -14.83
C THR A 101 -8.52 4.71 -13.49
N ILE A 102 -7.85 5.81 -13.12
CA ILE A 102 -7.13 5.89 -11.83
C ILE A 102 -8.09 5.66 -10.65
N LYS A 103 -9.28 6.27 -10.66
CA LYS A 103 -10.26 6.12 -9.58
C LYS A 103 -10.82 4.70 -9.47
N ILE A 104 -11.25 4.13 -10.61
CA ILE A 104 -11.87 2.81 -10.63
C ILE A 104 -10.82 1.73 -10.30
N SER A 105 -9.68 1.73 -11.01
CA SER A 105 -8.64 0.73 -10.74
C SER A 105 -8.06 0.88 -9.33
N GLY A 106 -7.90 2.12 -8.83
CA GLY A 106 -7.49 2.37 -7.46
C GLY A 106 -8.49 1.86 -6.43
N GLY A 107 -9.78 2.09 -6.66
CA GLY A 107 -10.86 1.56 -5.84
C GLY A 107 -10.88 0.03 -5.82
N LEU A 108 -10.79 -0.61 -6.99
CA LEU A 108 -10.77 -2.08 -7.12
C LEU A 108 -9.52 -2.68 -6.46
N ALA A 109 -8.34 -2.07 -6.64
CA ALA A 109 -7.11 -2.51 -5.99
C ALA A 109 -7.25 -2.48 -4.46
N MET A 110 -7.77 -1.39 -3.89
CA MET A 110 -7.94 -1.27 -2.45
C MET A 110 -9.04 -2.17 -1.90
N LEU A 111 -10.12 -2.36 -2.65
CA LEU A 111 -11.16 -3.31 -2.28
C LEU A 111 -10.59 -4.74 -2.23
N SER A 112 -9.81 -5.14 -3.23
CA SER A 112 -9.14 -6.45 -3.22
C SER A 112 -8.17 -6.58 -2.05
N ALA A 113 -7.38 -5.53 -1.76
CA ALA A 113 -6.47 -5.52 -0.62
C ALA A 113 -7.19 -5.70 0.72
N THR A 114 -8.41 -5.17 0.86
CA THR A 114 -9.23 -5.34 2.07
C THR A 114 -9.63 -6.81 2.31
N PHE A 115 -9.72 -7.63 1.25
CA PHE A 115 -10.12 -9.05 1.34
C PHE A 115 -8.95 -10.04 1.25
N ILE A 116 -7.72 -9.56 1.28
CA ILE A 116 -6.49 -10.38 1.16
C ILE A 116 -6.37 -11.44 2.28
N PHE A 117 -7.02 -11.21 3.44
CA PHE A 117 -7.01 -12.13 4.58
C PHE A 117 -7.98 -13.32 4.43
N THR A 118 -8.74 -13.38 3.35
CA THR A 118 -9.71 -14.45 3.10
C THR A 118 -9.07 -15.65 2.40
N LYS A 119 -9.84 -16.75 2.26
CA LYS A 119 -9.42 -17.93 1.47
C LYS A 119 -9.12 -17.64 -0.01
N TYR A 120 -9.50 -16.47 -0.49
CA TYR A 120 -9.26 -16.01 -1.87
C TYR A 120 -7.99 -15.17 -2.01
N HIS A 121 -7.05 -15.30 -1.08
CA HIS A 121 -5.80 -14.53 -1.02
C HIS A 121 -5.12 -14.34 -2.39
N ASP A 122 -4.90 -15.44 -3.14
CA ASP A 122 -4.15 -15.41 -4.40
C ASP A 122 -4.91 -14.66 -5.51
N ILE A 123 -6.24 -14.79 -5.56
CA ILE A 123 -7.09 -14.04 -6.49
C ILE A 123 -7.06 -12.55 -6.12
N MET A 124 -7.19 -12.23 -4.83
CA MET A 124 -7.20 -10.84 -4.35
C MET A 124 -5.86 -10.16 -4.57
N THR A 125 -4.74 -10.85 -4.35
CA THR A 125 -3.39 -10.33 -4.63
C THR A 125 -3.16 -10.13 -6.13
N THR A 126 -3.67 -11.02 -6.98
CA THR A 126 -3.59 -10.89 -8.44
C THR A 126 -4.36 -9.65 -8.93
N ILE A 127 -5.62 -9.48 -8.47
CA ILE A 127 -6.43 -8.30 -8.82
C ILE A 127 -5.75 -7.02 -8.30
N LEU A 128 -5.26 -7.03 -7.07
CA LEU A 128 -4.51 -5.91 -6.49
C LEU A 128 -3.30 -5.55 -7.35
N SER A 129 -2.51 -6.53 -7.77
CA SER A 129 -1.30 -6.32 -8.58
C SER A 129 -1.62 -5.74 -9.96
N ILE A 130 -2.64 -6.26 -10.64
CA ILE A 130 -3.07 -5.78 -11.97
C ILE A 130 -3.63 -4.36 -11.85
N CYS A 131 -4.63 -4.16 -11.00
CA CYS A 131 -5.27 -2.85 -10.83
C CYS A 131 -4.30 -1.81 -10.28
N GLY A 132 -3.45 -2.19 -9.32
CA GLY A 132 -2.41 -1.34 -8.76
C GLY A 132 -1.39 -0.89 -9.81
N THR A 133 -0.96 -1.79 -10.70
CA THR A 133 -0.06 -1.45 -11.81
C THR A 133 -0.71 -0.45 -12.77
N ILE A 134 -1.98 -0.66 -13.14
CA ILE A 134 -2.73 0.28 -13.99
C ILE A 134 -2.80 1.67 -13.33
N VAL A 135 -3.09 1.73 -12.04
CA VAL A 135 -3.12 2.99 -11.27
C VAL A 135 -1.77 3.70 -11.33
N ILE A 136 -0.67 2.99 -11.04
CA ILE A 136 0.67 3.60 -11.01
C ILE A 136 1.06 4.10 -12.41
N ILE A 137 0.76 3.36 -13.48
CA ILE A 137 0.97 3.82 -14.87
C ILE A 137 0.19 5.11 -15.13
N GLY A 138 -1.09 5.17 -14.76
CA GLY A 138 -1.91 6.37 -14.89
C GLY A 138 -1.36 7.55 -14.10
N MET A 139 -0.86 7.31 -12.89
CA MET A 139 -0.23 8.33 -12.05
C MET A 139 1.09 8.81 -12.66
N ILE A 140 1.96 7.92 -13.14
CA ILE A 140 3.21 8.29 -13.82
C ILE A 140 2.95 9.17 -15.05
N ARG A 141 1.93 8.81 -15.85
CA ARG A 141 1.50 9.61 -17.00
C ARG A 141 1.06 11.01 -16.56
N ALA A 142 0.20 11.12 -15.54
CA ALA A 142 -0.26 12.39 -15.02
C ALA A 142 0.90 13.25 -14.48
N LEU A 143 1.83 12.63 -13.74
CA LEU A 143 3.02 13.29 -13.22
C LEU A 143 3.97 13.76 -14.34
N HIS A 144 4.09 12.98 -15.42
CA HIS A 144 4.84 13.39 -16.60
C HIS A 144 4.25 14.63 -17.26
N ASN A 145 2.92 14.66 -17.44
CA ASN A 145 2.22 15.80 -18.04
C ASN A 145 2.30 17.08 -17.17
N ASN A 146 2.42 16.92 -15.86
CA ASN A 146 2.59 18.04 -14.93
C ASN A 146 4.07 18.36 -14.61
N GLN A 147 5.03 17.75 -15.32
CA GLN A 147 6.48 17.99 -15.19
C GLN A 147 7.03 17.70 -13.78
N LEU A 148 6.38 16.84 -13.01
CA LEU A 148 6.83 16.41 -11.69
C LEU A 148 7.81 15.24 -11.81
N THR A 149 9.00 15.52 -12.39
CA THR A 149 10.00 14.51 -12.76
C THR A 149 10.45 13.65 -11.58
N PHE A 150 10.69 14.24 -10.42
CA PHE A 150 11.09 13.49 -9.22
C PHE A 150 10.04 12.43 -8.84
N PHE A 151 8.76 12.81 -8.74
CA PHE A 151 7.70 11.88 -8.39
C PHE A 151 7.40 10.87 -9.49
N LYS A 152 7.59 11.25 -10.76
CA LYS A 152 7.52 10.32 -11.89
C LYS A 152 8.56 9.21 -11.77
N VAL A 153 9.82 9.57 -11.48
CA VAL A 153 10.91 8.60 -11.28
C VAL A 153 10.64 7.71 -10.08
N MET A 154 10.19 8.25 -8.95
CA MET A 154 9.77 7.45 -7.79
C MET A 154 8.66 6.45 -8.15
N GLY A 155 7.66 6.85 -8.96
CA GLY A 155 6.60 5.95 -9.43
C GLY A 155 7.13 4.80 -10.29
N ILE A 156 8.14 5.04 -11.14
CA ILE A 156 8.81 3.98 -11.90
C ILE A 156 9.51 3.00 -10.94
N PHE A 157 10.21 3.50 -9.93
CA PHE A 157 10.80 2.63 -8.91
C PHE A 157 9.75 1.81 -8.14
N CYS A 158 8.56 2.38 -7.87
CA CYS A 158 7.46 1.63 -7.26
C CYS A 158 7.02 0.45 -8.14
N ILE A 159 6.90 0.62 -9.47
CA ILE A 159 6.58 -0.50 -10.38
C ILE A 159 7.69 -1.56 -10.35
N LEU A 160 8.95 -1.14 -10.44
CA LEU A 160 10.08 -2.07 -10.44
C LEU A 160 10.14 -2.90 -9.15
N ILE A 161 9.94 -2.28 -7.99
CA ILE A 161 9.97 -3.01 -6.71
C ILE A 161 8.76 -3.93 -6.53
N ILE A 162 7.57 -3.56 -7.05
CA ILE A 162 6.39 -4.45 -7.07
C ILE A 162 6.68 -5.67 -7.95
N GLY A 163 7.22 -5.46 -9.15
CA GLY A 163 7.62 -6.54 -10.04
C GLY A 163 8.66 -7.47 -9.41
N LEU A 164 9.67 -6.89 -8.76
CA LEU A 164 10.69 -7.62 -8.03
C LEU A 164 10.09 -8.43 -6.87
N ASN A 165 9.17 -7.83 -6.09
CA ASN A 165 8.48 -8.54 -5.01
C ASN A 165 7.69 -9.75 -5.52
N ASN A 166 6.95 -9.60 -6.63
CA ASN A 166 6.23 -10.71 -7.25
C ASN A 166 7.20 -11.79 -7.76
N PHE A 167 8.30 -11.42 -8.40
CA PHE A 167 9.31 -12.35 -8.87
C PHE A 167 9.90 -13.17 -7.71
N PHE A 168 10.24 -12.55 -6.59
CA PHE A 168 10.77 -13.24 -5.41
C PHE A 168 9.70 -14.13 -4.75
N TYR A 169 8.44 -13.69 -4.72
CA TYR A 169 7.34 -14.43 -4.10
C TYR A 169 7.02 -15.75 -4.84
N TYR A 170 7.11 -15.75 -6.18
CA TYR A 170 6.80 -16.92 -7.00
C TYR A 170 8.03 -17.78 -7.33
N ASN A 171 9.21 -17.44 -6.83
CA ASN A 171 10.44 -18.23 -7.02
C ASN A 171 10.80 -18.94 -5.71
N GLU A 172 10.80 -20.29 -5.72
CA GLU A 172 11.04 -21.11 -4.53
C GLU A 172 12.41 -20.85 -3.88
N ASP A 173 13.46 -20.57 -4.67
CA ASP A 173 14.80 -20.29 -4.14
C ASP A 173 14.91 -18.91 -3.50
N LEU A 174 14.06 -17.98 -3.91
CA LEU A 174 14.13 -16.56 -3.53
C LEU A 174 13.03 -16.13 -2.54
N ILE A 175 12.02 -16.97 -2.31
CA ILE A 175 10.85 -16.63 -1.49
C ILE A 175 11.23 -16.17 -0.07
N GLN A 176 12.33 -16.67 0.49
CA GLN A 176 12.83 -16.27 1.80
C GLN A 176 13.18 -14.78 1.90
N TYR A 177 13.48 -14.12 0.78
CA TYR A 177 13.79 -12.69 0.72
C TYR A 177 12.56 -11.83 0.46
N SER A 178 11.45 -12.43 0.00
CA SER A 178 10.23 -11.69 -0.36
C SER A 178 9.63 -10.88 0.80
N PRO A 179 9.69 -11.31 2.09
CA PRO A 179 9.18 -10.48 3.18
C PRO A 179 9.90 -9.15 3.35
N LEU A 180 11.21 -9.14 3.10
CA LEU A 180 12.00 -7.90 3.16
C LEU A 180 11.67 -6.97 1.97
N ILE A 181 11.62 -7.54 0.76
CA ILE A 181 11.28 -6.78 -0.45
C ILE A 181 9.88 -6.19 -0.35
N GLN A 182 8.90 -6.94 0.21
CA GLN A 182 7.56 -6.45 0.48
C GLN A 182 7.57 -5.19 1.35
N LYS A 183 8.34 -5.17 2.44
CA LYS A 183 8.42 -4.00 3.34
C LYS A 183 9.06 -2.79 2.67
N ILE A 184 10.11 -3.02 1.86
CA ILE A 184 10.73 -1.96 1.06
C ILE A 184 9.73 -1.39 0.07
N ALA A 185 8.94 -2.25 -0.60
CA ALA A 185 7.89 -1.82 -1.52
C ALA A 185 6.82 -0.97 -0.80
N PHE A 186 6.32 -1.41 0.36
CA PHE A 186 5.40 -0.62 1.17
C PHE A 186 5.99 0.73 1.55
N PHE A 187 7.22 0.76 2.06
CA PHE A 187 7.89 2.00 2.44
C PHE A 187 7.98 3.00 1.27
N LEU A 188 8.40 2.53 0.10
CA LEU A 188 8.52 3.38 -1.09
C LEU A 188 7.16 3.90 -1.55
N ILE A 189 6.16 3.03 -1.67
CA ILE A 189 4.81 3.39 -2.15
C ILE A 189 4.14 4.36 -1.17
N LEU A 190 4.19 4.09 0.13
CA LEU A 190 3.55 4.94 1.13
C LEU A 190 4.27 6.30 1.25
N SER A 191 5.60 6.33 1.19
CA SER A 191 6.37 7.58 1.18
C SER A 191 6.06 8.42 -0.06
N TRP A 192 5.98 7.78 -1.24
CA TRP A 192 5.58 8.42 -2.49
C TRP A 192 4.17 9.02 -2.40
N THR A 193 3.22 8.26 -1.85
CA THR A 193 1.84 8.69 -1.64
C THR A 193 1.76 9.89 -0.69
N ILE A 194 2.48 9.85 0.44
CA ILE A 194 2.56 10.95 1.40
C ILE A 194 3.11 12.21 0.71
N GLY A 195 4.23 12.08 -0.01
CA GLY A 195 4.82 13.21 -0.73
C GLY A 195 3.87 13.84 -1.74
N LEU A 196 3.15 13.04 -2.53
CA LEU A 196 2.14 13.51 -3.47
C LEU A 196 0.95 14.15 -2.77
N ASN A 197 0.48 13.61 -1.65
CA ASN A 197 -0.61 14.18 -0.88
C ASN A 197 -0.24 15.57 -0.32
N PHE A 198 1.02 15.78 0.08
CA PHE A 198 1.51 17.10 0.47
C PHE A 198 1.50 18.10 -0.70
N ILE A 199 1.88 17.69 -1.92
CA ILE A 199 1.84 18.56 -3.11
C ILE A 199 0.41 18.96 -3.43
N ILE A 200 -0.52 18.02 -3.46
CA ILE A 200 -1.95 18.27 -3.71
C ILE A 200 -2.50 19.34 -2.75
N ASN A 201 -2.01 19.35 -1.53
CA ASN A 201 -2.53 20.23 -0.47
C ASN A 201 -1.74 21.55 -0.28
N ARG A 202 -0.60 21.74 -0.96
CA ARG A 202 0.12 23.01 -0.98
C ARG A 202 -0.67 24.04 -1.82
N LYS A 203 -1.03 25.18 -1.21
CA LYS A 203 -1.83 26.25 -1.82
C LYS A 203 -1.20 26.96 -3.04
N ASN A 204 0.06 26.64 -3.42
CA ASN A 204 0.88 27.47 -4.33
C ASN A 204 1.50 26.70 -5.51
N VAL A 205 0.96 25.58 -5.96
CA VAL A 205 1.42 25.02 -7.24
C VAL A 205 0.58 25.69 -8.33
N PRO A 206 1.18 26.54 -9.22
CA PRO A 206 0.47 27.13 -10.33
C PRO A 206 -0.07 25.98 -11.20
N GLN A 207 -1.39 25.87 -11.29
CA GLN A 207 -2.00 25.07 -12.34
C GLN A 207 -1.64 25.77 -13.66
N ARG A 208 -0.64 25.29 -14.37
CA ARG A 208 -0.35 25.76 -15.71
C ARG A 208 -1.56 25.43 -16.59
N ALA A 209 -2.15 26.49 -17.13
CA ALA A 209 -3.27 26.49 -18.07
C ALA A 209 -2.91 25.72 -19.36
#